data_68dc91d019f5a9a85d5096025fe48426
#
_entry.id   68dc91d019f5a9a85d5096025fe48426
#
_cell.length_a   1.000
_cell.length_b   1.000
_cell.length_c   1.000
_cell.angle_alpha   90.00
_cell.angle_beta   90.00
_cell.angle_gamma   90.00
#
_symmetry.space_group_name_H-M   'P 1'
#
loop_
_entity.id
_entity.type
_entity.pdbx_description
1 polymer ?
#
loop_
_entity_poly.entity_id
_entity_poly.type
_entity_poly.pdbx_seq_one_letter_code
_entity_poly.pdbx_strand_id
1 'polypeptide(L)'
;MIAALTALHDRLPVSAQDIRNGLALVELPGRFQVLPGRPTVILDVAHNPHAAATLAQSIEAMAYHPYTYAVLGAMGDKDINGVLKPLLDSVDYWYCTDLPISRAASAQELVKCLHALNKVAHAFSNPGAAYQAALDKAGEGDRILVFGSFYTVAGVMAYRNNQAH
;
A
#
# COMPACT_ATOMS: atom_id res chain seq x y z
N MET A 1 8.80 -3.43 20.37
CA MET A 1 7.65 -3.86 21.21
C MET A 1 8.00 -5.05 22.12
N ILE A 2 8.44 -6.21 21.62
CA ILE A 2 8.77 -7.39 22.46
C ILE A 2 9.83 -7.05 23.53
N ALA A 3 10.91 -6.35 23.16
CA ALA A 3 11.94 -5.93 24.12
C ALA A 3 11.39 -5.04 25.26
N ALA A 4 10.41 -4.17 24.99
CA ALA A 4 9.76 -3.36 26.03
C ALA A 4 8.91 -4.23 26.97
N LEU A 5 8.18 -5.21 26.43
CA LEU A 5 7.40 -6.17 27.23
C LEU A 5 8.34 -7.03 28.12
N THR A 6 9.49 -7.45 27.57
CA THR A 6 10.50 -8.19 28.36
C THR A 6 11.08 -7.33 29.50
N ALA A 7 11.39 -6.05 29.22
CA ALA A 7 11.93 -5.13 30.23
C ALA A 7 10.91 -4.78 31.32
N LEU A 8 9.62 -4.89 31.04
CA LEU A 8 8.52 -4.60 31.98
C LEU A 8 7.91 -5.86 32.59
N HIS A 9 8.46 -7.04 32.34
CA HIS A 9 7.87 -8.32 32.71
C HIS A 9 7.49 -8.43 34.20
N ASP A 10 8.34 -7.90 35.09
CA ASP A 10 8.09 -7.94 36.56
C ASP A 10 6.94 -7.03 37.00
N ARG A 11 6.59 -6.01 36.19
CA ARG A 11 5.50 -5.07 36.48
C ARG A 11 4.24 -5.33 35.68
N LEU A 12 4.41 -5.88 34.47
CA LEU A 12 3.34 -6.21 33.53
C LEU A 12 3.60 -7.64 33.00
N PRO A 13 3.31 -8.67 33.79
CA PRO A 13 3.54 -10.05 33.38
C PRO A 13 2.60 -10.42 32.23
N VAL A 14 3.19 -10.69 31.07
CA VAL A 14 2.48 -11.20 29.88
C VAL A 14 3.12 -12.50 29.45
N SER A 15 2.31 -13.50 29.16
CA SER A 15 2.81 -14.78 28.64
C SER A 15 3.22 -14.65 27.16
N ALA A 16 4.05 -15.57 26.69
CA ALA A 16 4.36 -15.68 25.27
C ALA A 16 3.10 -15.92 24.41
N GLN A 17 2.07 -16.56 24.99
CA GLN A 17 0.80 -16.75 24.29
C GLN A 17 0.00 -15.45 24.19
N ASP A 18 -0.02 -14.61 25.23
CA ASP A 18 -0.68 -13.30 25.18
C ASP A 18 -0.04 -12.40 24.14
N ILE A 19 1.30 -12.43 24.03
CA ILE A 19 2.03 -11.69 22.98
C ILE A 19 1.63 -12.20 21.59
N ARG A 20 1.59 -13.51 21.38
CA ARG A 20 1.17 -14.10 20.10
C ARG A 20 -0.26 -13.72 19.75
N ASN A 21 -1.17 -13.85 20.70
CA ASN A 21 -2.59 -13.50 20.49
C ASN A 21 -2.75 -11.99 20.20
N GLY A 22 -2.09 -11.14 20.96
CA GLY A 22 -2.12 -9.69 20.73
C GLY A 22 -1.56 -9.30 19.36
N LEU A 23 -0.45 -9.93 18.92
CA LEU A 23 0.13 -9.69 17.60
C LEU A 23 -0.75 -10.23 16.45
N ALA A 24 -1.43 -11.36 16.67
CA ALA A 24 -2.34 -11.92 15.66
C ALA A 24 -3.63 -11.11 15.48
N LEU A 25 -4.07 -10.42 16.54
CA LEU A 25 -5.33 -9.64 16.53
C LEU A 25 -5.12 -8.16 16.23
N VAL A 26 -3.86 -7.69 16.19
CA VAL A 26 -3.61 -6.27 15.93
C VAL A 26 -3.83 -5.95 14.45
N GLU A 27 -4.81 -5.10 14.18
CA GLU A 27 -5.00 -4.47 12.88
C GLU A 27 -4.52 -3.02 12.96
N LEU A 28 -3.57 -2.67 12.11
CA LEU A 28 -3.07 -1.30 11.98
C LEU A 28 -3.56 -0.73 10.65
N PRO A 29 -4.44 0.29 10.67
CA PRO A 29 -4.92 0.90 9.43
C PRO A 29 -3.77 1.32 8.50
N GLY A 30 -3.83 0.90 7.24
CA GLY A 30 -2.80 1.20 6.26
C GLY A 30 -1.44 0.50 6.48
N ARG A 31 -1.38 -0.58 7.25
CA ARG A 31 -0.19 -1.44 7.41
C ARG A 31 -0.52 -2.85 6.96
N PHE A 32 -0.29 -3.13 5.70
CA PHE A 32 -0.70 -4.38 5.02
C PHE A 32 -2.14 -4.77 5.36
N GLN A 33 -3.01 -3.76 5.38
CA GLN A 33 -4.42 -3.95 5.70
C GLN A 33 -5.15 -4.55 4.50
N VAL A 34 -5.65 -5.75 4.65
CA VAL A 34 -6.44 -6.43 3.62
C VAL A 34 -7.92 -6.12 3.86
N LEU A 35 -8.55 -5.45 2.91
CA LEU A 35 -9.99 -5.17 2.97
C LEU A 35 -10.78 -6.33 2.38
N PRO A 36 -11.91 -6.72 3.01
CA PRO A 36 -12.77 -7.76 2.46
C PRO A 36 -13.40 -7.31 1.14
N GLY A 37 -13.58 -8.25 0.22
CA GLY A 37 -14.22 -8.00 -1.08
C GLY A 37 -13.49 -8.67 -2.24
N ARG A 38 -14.01 -8.45 -3.44
CA ARG A 38 -13.47 -8.91 -4.73
C ARG A 38 -13.54 -7.75 -5.73
N PRO A 39 -12.43 -7.30 -6.29
CA PRO A 39 -11.05 -7.77 -6.07
C PRO A 39 -10.55 -7.57 -4.63
N THR A 40 -9.45 -8.27 -4.26
CA THR A 40 -8.78 -8.06 -2.97
C THR A 40 -8.10 -6.70 -2.95
N VAL A 41 -8.36 -5.88 -1.93
CA VAL A 41 -7.73 -4.56 -1.77
C VAL A 41 -6.77 -4.57 -0.60
N ILE A 42 -5.53 -4.14 -0.83
CA ILE A 42 -4.47 -4.05 0.17
C ILE A 42 -4.10 -2.58 0.34
N LEU A 43 -4.12 -2.11 1.57
CA LEU A 43 -3.70 -0.74 1.92
C LEU A 43 -2.38 -0.80 2.70
N ASP A 44 -1.36 -0.09 2.22
CA ASP A 44 -0.08 0.04 2.92
C ASP A 44 0.52 1.44 2.77
N VAL A 45 1.10 1.98 3.83
CA VAL A 45 1.75 3.29 3.82
C VAL A 45 3.27 3.22 3.57
N ALA A 46 3.77 2.13 2.98
CA ALA A 46 5.17 2.00 2.60
C ALA A 46 5.60 3.17 1.69
N HIS A 47 6.62 3.90 2.11
CA HIS A 47 7.08 5.14 1.47
C HIS A 47 8.61 5.28 1.45
N ASN A 48 9.34 4.23 1.76
CA ASN A 48 10.79 4.14 1.68
C ASN A 48 11.20 2.75 1.17
N PRO A 49 12.46 2.57 0.67
CA PRO A 49 12.89 1.32 0.06
C PRO A 49 12.75 0.09 0.96
N HIS A 50 13.04 0.22 2.26
CA HIS A 50 12.93 -0.89 3.21
C HIS A 50 11.48 -1.35 3.40
N ALA A 51 10.56 -0.40 3.62
CA ALA A 51 9.13 -0.72 3.74
C ALA A 51 8.57 -1.29 2.43
N ALA A 52 9.00 -0.79 1.27
CA ALA A 52 8.59 -1.31 -0.02
C ALA A 52 9.08 -2.76 -0.25
N ALA A 53 10.30 -3.09 0.19
CA ALA A 53 10.80 -4.47 0.12
C ALA A 53 9.99 -5.41 1.03
N THR A 54 9.65 -4.97 2.24
CA THR A 54 8.77 -5.74 3.14
C THR A 54 7.38 -5.93 2.56
N LEU A 55 6.82 -4.89 1.93
CA LEU A 55 5.53 -4.95 1.24
C LEU A 55 5.57 -5.95 0.08
N ALA A 56 6.62 -5.94 -0.75
CA ALA A 56 6.80 -6.91 -1.84
C ALA A 56 6.82 -8.34 -1.32
N GLN A 57 7.60 -8.64 -0.28
CA GLN A 57 7.64 -9.96 0.36
C GLN A 57 6.27 -10.39 0.89
N SER A 58 5.52 -9.46 1.50
CA SER A 58 4.18 -9.74 2.01
C SER A 58 3.20 -10.06 0.88
N ILE A 59 3.30 -9.38 -0.25
CA ILE A 59 2.48 -9.62 -1.45
C ILE A 59 2.81 -10.98 -2.08
N GLU A 60 4.10 -11.33 -2.16
CA GLU A 60 4.57 -12.62 -2.69
C GLU A 60 4.14 -13.81 -1.82
N ALA A 61 4.04 -13.60 -0.50
CA ALA A 61 3.57 -14.62 0.44
C ALA A 61 2.05 -14.85 0.41
N MET A 62 1.29 -13.99 -0.27
CA MET A 62 -0.16 -14.18 -0.42
C MET A 62 -0.49 -15.32 -1.40
N ALA A 63 -1.76 -15.75 -1.37
CA ALA A 63 -2.31 -16.63 -2.41
C ALA A 63 -2.18 -15.99 -3.81
N TYR A 64 -2.17 -16.82 -4.84
CA TYR A 64 -2.05 -16.38 -6.23
C TYR A 64 -3.20 -15.43 -6.62
N HIS A 65 -2.83 -14.34 -7.26
CA HIS A 65 -3.73 -13.38 -7.92
C HIS A 65 -3.26 -13.22 -9.37
N PRO A 66 -4.18 -13.32 -10.37
CA PRO A 66 -3.81 -13.19 -11.80
C PRO A 66 -3.09 -11.89 -12.10
N TYR A 67 -3.62 -10.76 -11.61
CA TYR A 67 -3.03 -9.43 -11.82
C TYR A 67 -3.02 -8.61 -10.54
N THR A 68 -2.02 -7.71 -10.47
CA THR A 68 -1.87 -6.70 -9.40
C THR A 68 -1.93 -5.31 -10.00
N TYR A 69 -2.89 -4.51 -9.54
CA TYR A 69 -3.08 -3.11 -9.90
C TYR A 69 -2.58 -2.23 -8.75
N ALA A 70 -1.59 -1.38 -8.98
CA ALA A 70 -1.04 -0.51 -7.96
C ALA A 70 -1.56 0.92 -8.09
N VAL A 71 -2.15 1.46 -7.01
CA VAL A 71 -2.48 2.88 -6.85
C VAL A 71 -1.37 3.51 -6.02
N LEU A 72 -0.57 4.38 -6.65
CA LEU A 72 0.64 4.96 -6.08
C LEU A 72 0.56 6.47 -5.99
N GLY A 73 0.76 7.00 -4.80
CA GLY A 73 1.04 8.42 -4.59
C GLY A 73 2.17 8.59 -3.56
N ALA A 74 3.17 9.40 -3.86
CA ALA A 74 4.38 9.49 -3.07
C ALA A 74 4.79 10.95 -2.78
N MET A 75 5.62 11.14 -1.75
CA MET A 75 6.27 12.42 -1.46
C MET A 75 7.46 12.61 -2.40
N GLY A 76 7.64 13.83 -2.92
CA GLY A 76 8.72 14.17 -3.83
C GLY A 76 10.12 14.16 -3.20
N ASP A 77 10.20 14.25 -1.86
CA ASP A 77 11.44 14.19 -1.09
C ASP A 77 11.93 12.75 -0.79
N LYS A 78 11.23 11.73 -1.28
CA LYS A 78 11.55 10.31 -1.05
C LYS A 78 12.32 9.70 -2.21
N ASP A 79 13.05 8.63 -1.92
CA ASP A 79 13.68 7.79 -2.94
C ASP A 79 12.61 6.97 -3.70
N ILE A 80 11.95 7.62 -4.66
CA ILE A 80 10.87 7.03 -5.46
C ILE A 80 11.37 5.76 -6.17
N ASN A 81 12.56 5.80 -6.77
CA ASN A 81 13.10 4.63 -7.47
C ASN A 81 13.37 3.45 -6.53
N GLY A 82 13.88 3.72 -5.34
CA GLY A 82 14.08 2.70 -4.32
C GLY A 82 12.77 2.11 -3.78
N VAL A 83 11.69 2.90 -3.76
CA VAL A 83 10.33 2.42 -3.41
C VAL A 83 9.74 1.56 -4.54
N LEU A 84 9.94 1.92 -5.80
CA LEU A 84 9.37 1.21 -6.95
C LEU A 84 10.06 -0.14 -7.22
N LYS A 85 11.39 -0.17 -7.18
CA LYS A 85 12.20 -1.35 -7.58
C LYS A 85 11.74 -2.68 -6.98
N PRO A 86 11.49 -2.81 -5.67
CA PRO A 86 11.08 -4.08 -5.07
C PRO A 86 9.73 -4.61 -5.57
N LEU A 87 8.88 -3.72 -6.13
CA LEU A 87 7.50 -4.03 -6.52
C LEU A 87 7.33 -4.21 -8.03
N LEU A 88 8.38 -3.97 -8.84
CA LEU A 88 8.26 -4.00 -10.30
C LEU A 88 7.78 -5.35 -10.84
N ASP A 89 8.22 -6.46 -10.25
CA ASP A 89 7.88 -7.80 -10.70
C ASP A 89 6.54 -8.30 -10.12
N SER A 90 6.08 -7.67 -9.03
CA SER A 90 4.81 -8.03 -8.36
C SER A 90 3.62 -7.18 -8.82
N VAL A 91 3.84 -6.13 -9.63
CA VAL A 91 2.81 -5.21 -10.09
C VAL A 91 2.75 -5.18 -11.61
N ASP A 92 1.55 -5.45 -12.15
CA ASP A 92 1.28 -5.48 -13.59
C ASP A 92 0.84 -4.12 -14.14
N TYR A 93 0.01 -3.39 -13.39
CA TYR A 93 -0.59 -2.12 -13.83
C TYR A 93 -0.40 -1.02 -12.79
N TRP A 94 0.04 0.17 -13.24
CA TRP A 94 0.38 1.29 -12.36
C TRP A 94 -0.54 2.49 -12.58
N TYR A 95 -1.19 2.94 -11.52
CA TYR A 95 -2.09 4.08 -11.45
C TYR A 95 -1.49 5.11 -10.49
N CYS A 96 -0.76 6.07 -11.05
CA CYS A 96 -0.09 7.12 -10.29
C CYS A 96 -1.07 8.27 -10.00
N THR A 97 -1.02 8.83 -8.80
CA THR A 97 -1.96 9.86 -8.39
C THR A 97 -1.28 11.09 -7.81
N ASP A 98 -1.85 12.27 -8.09
CA ASP A 98 -1.54 13.49 -7.36
C ASP A 98 -2.07 13.38 -5.92
N LEU A 99 -1.41 14.09 -5.00
CA LEU A 99 -1.82 14.19 -3.60
C LEU A 99 -2.08 15.66 -3.23
N PRO A 100 -3.01 15.96 -2.31
CA PRO A 100 -3.44 17.33 -2.00
C PRO A 100 -2.45 18.09 -1.10
N ILE A 101 -1.15 17.95 -1.35
CA ILE A 101 -0.08 18.59 -0.60
C ILE A 101 1.07 19.00 -1.52
N SER A 102 1.65 20.18 -1.29
CA SER A 102 2.64 20.81 -2.17
C SER A 102 3.97 20.05 -2.29
N ARG A 103 4.34 19.23 -1.31
CA ARG A 103 5.58 18.45 -1.32
C ARG A 103 5.44 17.05 -1.94
N ALA A 104 4.26 16.72 -2.45
CA ALA A 104 4.07 15.45 -3.15
C ALA A 104 4.74 15.48 -4.52
N ALA A 105 5.24 14.33 -4.97
CA ALA A 105 5.54 14.13 -6.38
C ALA A 105 4.22 14.14 -7.17
N SER A 106 4.22 14.79 -8.32
CA SER A 106 3.07 14.75 -9.21
C SER A 106 2.88 13.35 -9.81
N ALA A 107 1.65 13.00 -10.16
CA ALA A 107 1.36 11.76 -10.86
C ALA A 107 2.20 11.59 -12.13
N GLN A 108 2.46 12.70 -12.87
CA GLN A 108 3.28 12.70 -14.08
C GLN A 108 4.76 12.39 -13.78
N GLU A 109 5.32 12.87 -12.67
CA GLU A 109 6.69 12.53 -12.27
C GLU A 109 6.80 11.04 -11.93
N LEU A 110 5.82 10.47 -11.21
CA LEU A 110 5.76 9.04 -10.91
C LEU A 110 5.67 8.19 -12.20
N VAL A 111 4.83 8.61 -13.16
CA VAL A 111 4.73 7.96 -14.47
C VAL A 111 6.07 8.00 -15.21
N LYS A 112 6.78 9.13 -15.21
CA LYS A 112 8.12 9.22 -15.83
C LYS A 112 9.14 8.28 -15.19
N CYS A 113 9.14 8.15 -13.85
CA CYS A 113 10.00 7.19 -13.14
C CYS A 113 9.70 5.75 -13.56
N LEU A 114 8.42 5.37 -13.66
CA LEU A 114 7.99 4.03 -14.09
C LEU A 114 8.32 3.76 -15.56
N HIS A 115 8.12 4.73 -16.45
CA HIS A 115 8.53 4.59 -17.86
C HIS A 115 10.05 4.38 -18.00
N ALA A 116 10.87 5.08 -17.20
CA ALA A 116 12.32 4.87 -17.16
C ALA A 116 12.70 3.45 -16.67
N LEU A 117 11.79 2.77 -15.96
CA LEU A 117 11.91 1.38 -15.51
C LEU A 117 11.17 0.39 -16.44
N ASN A 118 10.82 0.81 -17.65
CA ASN A 118 10.10 0.05 -18.67
C ASN A 118 8.71 -0.47 -18.21
N LYS A 119 8.03 0.26 -17.32
CA LYS A 119 6.67 -0.04 -16.88
C LYS A 119 5.67 0.95 -17.47
N VAL A 120 4.50 0.45 -17.88
CA VAL A 120 3.39 1.30 -18.32
C VAL A 120 2.63 1.81 -17.11
N ALA A 121 2.38 3.12 -17.06
CA ALA A 121 1.71 3.76 -15.95
C ALA A 121 0.77 4.88 -16.42
N HIS A 122 -0.29 5.14 -15.67
CA HIS A 122 -1.30 6.17 -15.95
C HIS A 122 -1.36 7.18 -14.80
N ALA A 123 -1.56 8.45 -15.14
CA ALA A 123 -1.64 9.54 -14.17
C ALA A 123 -3.09 9.94 -13.89
N PHE A 124 -3.39 10.21 -12.61
CA PHE A 124 -4.71 10.61 -12.11
C PHE A 124 -4.59 11.80 -11.16
N SER A 125 -5.62 12.63 -11.13
CA SER A 125 -5.65 13.88 -10.36
C SER A 125 -5.88 13.70 -8.86
N ASN A 126 -6.31 12.51 -8.41
CA ASN A 126 -6.53 12.21 -6.99
C ASN A 126 -6.60 10.69 -6.75
N PRO A 127 -6.36 10.23 -5.49
CA PRO A 127 -6.35 8.80 -5.16
C PRO A 127 -7.67 8.06 -5.45
N GLY A 128 -8.81 8.73 -5.29
CA GLY A 128 -10.13 8.15 -5.58
C GLY A 128 -10.29 7.83 -7.06
N ALA A 129 -9.90 8.74 -7.96
CA ALA A 129 -9.96 8.53 -9.41
C ALA A 129 -9.01 7.40 -9.86
N ALA A 130 -7.79 7.34 -9.32
CA ALA A 130 -6.84 6.27 -9.60
C ALA A 130 -7.38 4.90 -9.13
N TYR A 131 -7.95 4.87 -7.93
CA TYR A 131 -8.54 3.67 -7.36
C TYR A 131 -9.76 3.18 -8.16
N GLN A 132 -10.65 4.10 -8.56
CA GLN A 132 -11.81 3.75 -9.38
C GLN A 132 -11.38 3.16 -10.73
N ALA A 133 -10.40 3.78 -11.39
CA ALA A 133 -9.87 3.27 -12.64
C ALA A 133 -9.22 1.88 -12.50
N ALA A 134 -8.59 1.58 -11.36
CA ALA A 134 -8.08 0.25 -11.06
C ALA A 134 -9.23 -0.76 -10.83
N LEU A 135 -10.28 -0.36 -10.09
CA LEU A 135 -11.48 -1.19 -9.88
C LEU A 135 -12.18 -1.54 -11.18
N ASP A 136 -12.31 -0.58 -12.10
CA ASP A 136 -12.98 -0.76 -13.39
C ASP A 136 -12.25 -1.78 -14.30
N LYS A 137 -10.99 -2.05 -14.04
CA LYS A 137 -10.15 -2.99 -14.81
C LYS A 137 -9.92 -4.32 -14.12
N ALA A 138 -9.91 -4.33 -12.79
CA ALA A 138 -9.60 -5.51 -12.02
C ALA A 138 -10.77 -6.51 -12.06
N GLY A 139 -10.46 -7.78 -12.31
CA GLY A 139 -11.40 -8.89 -12.14
C GLY A 139 -11.54 -9.32 -10.68
N GLU A 140 -12.53 -10.15 -10.39
CA GLU A 140 -12.79 -10.64 -9.02
C GLU A 140 -11.58 -11.36 -8.37
N GLY A 141 -10.76 -12.05 -9.17
CA GLY A 141 -9.59 -12.79 -8.71
C GLY A 141 -8.34 -11.94 -8.52
N ASP A 142 -8.35 -10.69 -8.99
CA ASP A 142 -7.21 -9.79 -8.96
C ASP A 142 -7.04 -9.13 -7.59
N ARG A 143 -5.94 -8.39 -7.44
CA ARG A 143 -5.71 -7.54 -6.26
C ARG A 143 -5.38 -6.11 -6.66
N ILE A 144 -5.80 -5.18 -5.79
CA ILE A 144 -5.46 -3.77 -5.88
C ILE A 144 -4.58 -3.41 -4.68
N LEU A 145 -3.38 -2.91 -4.94
CA LEU A 145 -2.43 -2.46 -3.94
C LEU A 145 -2.43 -0.94 -3.90
N VAL A 146 -2.81 -0.35 -2.78
CA VAL A 146 -2.80 1.10 -2.55
C VAL A 146 -1.64 1.44 -1.63
N PHE A 147 -0.64 2.21 -2.10
CA PHE A 147 0.55 2.48 -1.28
C PHE A 147 1.27 3.79 -1.63
N GLY A 148 2.38 4.05 -0.92
CA GLY A 148 3.32 5.15 -1.17
C GLY A 148 3.21 6.32 -0.19
N SER A 149 2.06 6.52 0.46
CA SER A 149 1.92 7.51 1.53
C SER A 149 0.63 7.33 2.34
N PHE A 150 0.57 7.95 3.53
CA PHE A 150 -0.67 8.06 4.28
C PHE A 150 -1.77 8.80 3.51
N TYR A 151 -1.42 9.81 2.72
CA TYR A 151 -2.38 10.57 1.92
C TYR A 151 -3.01 9.74 0.80
N THR A 152 -2.24 8.83 0.19
CA THR A 152 -2.77 7.91 -0.81
C THR A 152 -3.80 6.98 -0.20
N VAL A 153 -3.45 6.33 0.91
CA VAL A 153 -4.34 5.41 1.62
C VAL A 153 -5.59 6.13 2.14
N ALA A 154 -5.41 7.28 2.80
CA ALA A 154 -6.53 8.06 3.34
C ALA A 154 -7.47 8.55 2.23
N GLY A 155 -6.93 8.99 1.08
CA GLY A 155 -7.73 9.44 -0.06
C GLY A 155 -8.58 8.31 -0.66
N VAL A 156 -8.02 7.11 -0.78
CA VAL A 156 -8.78 5.92 -1.23
C VAL A 156 -9.83 5.51 -0.21
N MET A 157 -9.49 5.51 1.09
CA MET A 157 -10.47 5.18 2.14
C MET A 157 -11.63 6.18 2.18
N ALA A 158 -11.34 7.48 2.08
CA ALA A 158 -12.37 8.53 2.02
C ALA A 158 -13.30 8.33 0.79
N TYR A 159 -12.71 8.03 -0.37
CA TYR A 159 -13.47 7.72 -1.59
C TYR A 159 -14.41 6.52 -1.37
N ARG A 160 -13.91 5.41 -0.84
CA ARG A 160 -14.70 4.20 -0.57
C ARG A 160 -15.87 4.45 0.40
N ASN A 161 -15.62 5.20 1.47
CA ASN A 161 -16.66 5.54 2.45
C ASN A 161 -17.78 6.37 1.84
N ASN A 162 -17.45 7.29 0.91
CA ASN A 162 -18.43 8.10 0.20
C ASN A 162 -19.27 7.32 -0.81
N GLN A 163 -18.77 6.16 -1.30
CA GLN A 163 -19.53 5.29 -2.21
C GLN A 163 -20.44 4.29 -1.48
N ALA A 164 -20.22 4.10 -0.18
CA ALA A 164 -21.03 3.19 0.64
C ALA A 164 -22.31 3.83 1.22
N HIS A 165 -22.54 5.12 0.95
CA HIS A 165 -23.73 5.89 1.31
C HIS A 165 -24.51 6.32 0.08
#